data_cb104fdf7d385f2eb71a9defca86a2d0
#
_entry.id   cb104fdf7d385f2eb71a9defca86a2d0
#
_cell.length_a   1.000
_cell.length_b   1.000
_cell.length_c   1.000
_cell.angle_alpha   90.00
_cell.angle_beta   90.00
_cell.angle_gamma   90.00
#
_symmetry.space_group_name_H-M   'P 1'
#
loop_
_entity.id
_entity.type
_entity.pdbx_description
1 polymer ?
#
loop_
_entity_poly.entity_id
_entity_poly.type
_entity_poly.pdbx_seq_one_letter_code
_entity_poly.pdbx_strand_id
1 'polypeptide(L)'
;MPTGGFKLSSARALAALFLFFSAGSFSRVQAVPQERAAAPAAAERTAQAESSTTTQKDQVDLNVTVYNSNIALIRDVRQLHLASGTFPLRFEDVAASIMPATVHFRSLTDPAKLNVVEQNYEYDLLDAQKLLQKYVGREITLVRGEQDANSTKWVETKALLLADNNNEPVWKIGNEIVTGMPTSWYRFSELPGNLYSRPTLVWTLDNAGAGSQKVEASYLTNNMNWNADYVLTVARDEKTSDLDGWVTLTNNSGASFVNAKLQLVAGEVHQVPPAVRARAEIAGQLSTAMAAPPQFQQEGMSEYHLYTLGRRTTIQNNESKQISLLSGTNVPVEKFLAVEGQSYYYRTQDRIGNPITEPVKLYYRFKNEEKGGLGMPLPAGTVRVYQADSKGGIQFIGEDQIDHTPKDETLKIYVGNAFDIVCERKQLDYKKLANNLYEMEYQITLRNHKDVPVTVEAREPIGGDWEVVNSNLKWTKLDATTISFEIPVEKNGTATLDYRVRVKW
;
A
#
# COMPACT_ATOMS: atom_id res chain seq x y z
N MET A 1 9.13 -52.16 0.26
CA MET A 1 9.05 -53.31 1.17
C MET A 1 9.74 -52.94 2.47
N PRO A 2 9.27 -53.25 3.67
CA PRO A 2 7.95 -53.73 4.10
C PRO A 2 7.23 -52.72 5.02
N THR A 3 5.89 -52.61 5.04
CA THR A 3 4.80 -53.37 5.73
C THR A 3 4.79 -53.31 7.27
N GLY A 4 3.68 -52.88 7.82
CA GLY A 4 3.20 -53.02 9.18
C GLY A 4 2.21 -51.90 9.54
N GLY A 5 0.95 -52.01 9.66
CA GLY A 5 -0.04 -53.05 9.84
C GLY A 5 -0.34 -53.39 11.30
N PHE A 6 -1.37 -52.74 11.94
CA PHE A 6 -2.12 -53.26 13.11
C PHE A 6 -3.33 -52.34 13.37
N LYS A 7 -4.54 -52.73 13.11
CA LYS A 7 -5.58 -53.55 13.76
C LYS A 7 -6.22 -52.91 15.00
N LEU A 8 -7.48 -52.59 14.81
CA LEU A 8 -8.74 -52.80 15.55
C LEU A 8 -8.69 -53.28 17.02
N SER A 9 -9.54 -52.64 17.84
CA SER A 9 -10.29 -53.38 18.86
C SER A 9 -11.58 -52.61 19.22
N SER A 10 -12.65 -53.32 19.14
CA SER A 10 -14.05 -53.12 19.49
C SER A 10 -14.32 -53.46 20.94
N ALA A 11 -15.29 -52.81 21.59
CA ALA A 11 -16.06 -53.42 22.66
C ALA A 11 -17.45 -52.79 22.81
N ARG A 12 -18.41 -53.70 22.77
CA ARG A 12 -19.86 -53.56 23.00
C ARG A 12 -20.18 -53.63 24.50
N ALA A 13 -21.38 -53.11 24.92
CA ALA A 13 -22.41 -53.72 25.81
C ALA A 13 -23.42 -52.67 26.15
N LEU A 14 -24.63 -52.81 25.88
CA LEU A 14 -25.78 -53.64 26.29
C LEU A 14 -26.60 -53.05 27.46
N ALA A 15 -27.78 -52.56 27.13
CA ALA A 15 -29.12 -52.76 27.62
C ALA A 15 -29.44 -52.71 29.13
N ALA A 16 -30.53 -52.01 29.46
CA ALA A 16 -31.68 -52.64 30.17
C ALA A 16 -32.90 -51.69 30.24
N LEU A 17 -33.99 -52.28 29.94
CA LEU A 17 -35.41 -52.01 29.93
C LEU A 17 -35.99 -51.98 31.35
N PHE A 18 -36.90 -51.04 31.70
CA PHE A 18 -37.96 -51.33 32.68
C PHE A 18 -39.24 -50.55 32.32
N LEU A 19 -40.29 -51.35 32.06
CA LEU A 19 -41.70 -51.02 31.96
C LEU A 19 -42.29 -50.97 33.38
N PHE A 20 -43.20 -50.01 33.66
CA PHE A 20 -44.28 -50.23 34.61
C PHE A 20 -45.59 -49.62 34.12
N PHE A 21 -46.57 -50.48 33.99
CA PHE A 21 -47.99 -50.21 33.77
C PHE A 21 -48.66 -49.87 35.11
N SER A 22 -49.58 -48.90 35.11
CA SER A 22 -50.79 -49.03 35.98
C SER A 22 -51.96 -48.27 35.36
N ALA A 23 -53.05 -48.99 35.26
CA ALA A 23 -54.35 -48.57 34.80
C ALA A 23 -55.18 -47.94 35.94
N GLY A 24 -56.11 -47.06 35.58
CA GLY A 24 -57.12 -46.61 36.55
C GLY A 24 -58.08 -45.55 36.02
N SER A 25 -59.15 -45.99 35.44
CA SER A 25 -60.59 -45.68 35.67
C SER A 25 -61.18 -44.36 35.13
N PHE A 26 -62.17 -44.59 34.29
CA PHE A 26 -63.15 -43.66 33.71
C PHE A 26 -64.00 -42.89 34.74
N SER A 27 -64.30 -41.61 34.43
CA SER A 27 -65.58 -40.96 34.75
C SER A 27 -65.93 -39.93 33.70
N ARG A 28 -67.06 -40.12 33.03
CA ARG A 28 -67.71 -39.17 32.11
C ARG A 28 -68.36 -38.05 32.93
N VAL A 29 -68.07 -36.80 32.55
CA VAL A 29 -68.94 -35.68 32.87
C VAL A 29 -69.16 -34.89 31.58
N GLN A 30 -70.45 -34.66 31.28
CA GLN A 30 -70.96 -33.92 30.10
C GLN A 30 -70.57 -32.44 30.20
N ALA A 31 -70.10 -31.90 29.14
CA ALA A 31 -69.82 -30.48 28.98
C ALA A 31 -70.99 -29.74 28.33
N VAL A 32 -71.41 -28.66 28.94
CA VAL A 32 -72.30 -27.63 28.41
C VAL A 32 -71.44 -26.66 27.61
N PRO A 33 -71.85 -26.21 26.41
CA PRO A 33 -71.06 -25.24 25.65
C PRO A 33 -71.27 -23.82 26.21
N GLN A 34 -70.20 -23.23 26.74
CA GLN A 34 -70.17 -21.82 27.06
C GLN A 34 -69.51 -21.07 25.95
N GLU A 35 -70.25 -20.29 25.22
CA GLU A 35 -69.83 -19.32 24.23
C GLU A 35 -68.92 -18.29 24.87
N ARG A 36 -67.63 -18.34 24.57
CA ARG A 36 -66.66 -17.37 25.03
C ARG A 36 -66.35 -16.42 23.89
N ALA A 37 -66.80 -15.17 24.05
CA ALA A 37 -66.47 -14.07 23.21
C ALA A 37 -64.96 -14.00 22.91
N ALA A 38 -64.59 -13.99 21.67
CA ALA A 38 -63.18 -13.77 21.22
C ALA A 38 -62.78 -12.35 21.60
N ALA A 39 -61.82 -12.21 22.51
CA ALA A 39 -61.07 -10.99 22.69
C ALA A 39 -60.24 -10.70 21.40
N PRO A 40 -60.15 -9.47 20.95
CA PRO A 40 -59.31 -9.17 19.77
C PRO A 40 -57.87 -9.45 20.13
N ALA A 41 -57.23 -10.29 19.34
CA ALA A 41 -55.76 -10.46 19.34
C ALA A 41 -55.12 -9.06 19.18
N ALA A 42 -54.49 -8.58 20.23
CA ALA A 42 -53.59 -7.46 20.15
C ALA A 42 -52.49 -7.84 19.15
N ALA A 43 -52.57 -7.30 17.97
CA ALA A 43 -51.46 -7.30 17.06
C ALA A 43 -50.28 -6.59 17.74
N GLU A 44 -49.35 -7.34 18.25
CA GLU A 44 -48.00 -6.80 18.51
C GLU A 44 -47.47 -6.25 17.20
N ARG A 45 -47.78 -5.00 16.95
CA ARG A 45 -46.97 -4.18 16.04
C ARG A 45 -45.64 -4.02 16.74
N THR A 46 -44.70 -4.90 16.42
CA THR A 46 -43.28 -4.60 16.52
C THR A 46 -43.10 -3.38 15.63
N ALA A 47 -43.06 -2.21 16.24
CA ALA A 47 -42.59 -1.00 15.60
C ALA A 47 -41.15 -1.30 15.21
N GLN A 48 -40.93 -1.68 13.95
CA GLN A 48 -39.60 -1.64 13.35
C GLN A 48 -39.15 -0.20 13.47
N ALA A 49 -38.22 0.08 14.39
CA ALA A 49 -37.59 1.37 14.51
C ALA A 49 -37.04 1.74 13.12
N GLU A 50 -37.55 2.80 12.52
CA GLU A 50 -37.05 3.31 11.25
C GLU A 50 -35.56 3.54 11.42
N SER A 51 -34.73 2.81 10.67
CA SER A 51 -33.28 2.95 10.72
C SER A 51 -32.91 4.33 10.22
N SER A 52 -32.33 5.17 11.08
CA SER A 52 -31.78 6.45 10.64
C SER A 52 -30.57 6.16 9.73
N THR A 53 -30.56 6.76 8.54
CA THR A 53 -29.47 6.64 7.59
C THR A 53 -28.75 7.98 7.50
N THR A 54 -27.42 7.95 7.59
CA THR A 54 -26.57 9.12 7.37
C THR A 54 -25.64 8.89 6.18
N THR A 55 -25.43 9.95 5.43
CA THR A 55 -24.61 9.95 4.22
C THR A 55 -23.55 11.05 4.28
N GLN A 56 -22.72 11.16 3.26
CA GLN A 56 -21.74 12.24 3.12
C GLN A 56 -22.35 13.66 3.19
N LYS A 57 -23.65 13.82 3.02
CA LYS A 57 -24.33 15.12 3.13
C LYS A 57 -24.35 15.67 4.57
N ASP A 58 -24.30 14.80 5.55
CA ASP A 58 -24.31 15.15 6.97
C ASP A 58 -22.89 15.42 7.51
N GLN A 59 -21.87 15.26 6.66
CA GLN A 59 -20.47 15.42 6.99
C GLN A 59 -20.13 16.89 7.21
N VAL A 60 -19.55 17.19 8.37
CA VAL A 60 -19.12 18.55 8.75
C VAL A 60 -17.61 18.70 8.83
N ASP A 61 -16.89 17.60 9.03
CA ASP A 61 -15.43 17.59 8.96
C ASP A 61 -14.92 16.22 8.51
N LEU A 62 -13.80 16.21 7.79
CA LEU A 62 -13.18 15.01 7.28
C LEU A 62 -11.66 15.15 7.32
N ASN A 63 -10.99 14.21 8.00
CA ASN A 63 -9.55 14.10 8.01
C ASN A 63 -9.15 12.76 7.40
N VAL A 64 -8.16 12.80 6.51
CA VAL A 64 -7.58 11.64 5.85
C VAL A 64 -6.09 11.67 6.09
N THR A 65 -5.58 10.71 6.86
CA THR A 65 -4.15 10.54 7.12
C THR A 65 -3.67 9.31 6.36
N VAL A 66 -2.81 9.50 5.35
CA VAL A 66 -2.32 8.41 4.49
C VAL A 66 -0.90 8.05 4.86
N TYR A 67 -0.64 6.76 4.96
CA TYR A 67 0.67 6.18 5.24
C TYR A 67 1.29 5.62 3.96
N ASN A 68 2.61 5.49 3.93
CA ASN A 68 3.32 4.88 2.80
C ASN A 68 3.31 3.33 2.82
N SER A 69 2.50 2.74 3.71
CA SER A 69 2.32 1.29 3.88
C SER A 69 0.95 0.77 3.38
N ASN A 70 0.37 1.43 2.38
CA ASN A 70 -0.91 1.06 1.76
C ASN A 70 -2.12 1.10 2.70
N ILE A 71 -2.10 1.98 3.70
CA ILE A 71 -3.23 2.23 4.61
C ILE A 71 -3.50 3.72 4.76
N ALA A 72 -4.74 4.05 5.17
CA ALA A 72 -5.10 5.38 5.63
C ALA A 72 -6.02 5.33 6.84
N LEU A 73 -5.88 6.31 7.73
CA LEU A 73 -6.81 6.59 8.81
C LEU A 73 -7.80 7.64 8.35
N ILE A 74 -9.07 7.28 8.38
CA ILE A 74 -10.19 8.17 8.06
C ILE A 74 -10.84 8.60 9.37
N ARG A 75 -11.13 9.89 9.52
CA ARG A 75 -11.92 10.46 10.61
C ARG A 75 -13.02 11.31 10.00
N ASP A 76 -14.23 10.76 10.01
CA ASP A 76 -15.44 11.35 9.43
C ASP A 76 -16.33 11.86 10.56
N VAL A 77 -16.55 13.18 10.59
CA VAL A 77 -17.39 13.84 11.59
C VAL A 77 -18.69 14.28 10.92
N ARG A 78 -19.81 13.80 11.44
CA ARG A 78 -21.17 14.15 10.95
C ARG A 78 -22.01 14.83 12.03
N GLN A 79 -22.89 15.70 11.60
CA GLN A 79 -23.93 16.30 12.43
C GLN A 79 -25.21 15.50 12.25
N LEU A 80 -25.64 14.79 13.30
CA LEU A 80 -26.78 13.87 13.23
C LEU A 80 -27.90 14.28 14.18
N HIS A 81 -29.14 13.87 13.84
CA HIS A 81 -30.29 13.88 14.76
C HIS A 81 -30.56 12.42 15.18
N LEU A 82 -30.22 12.11 16.41
CA LEU A 82 -30.31 10.76 16.98
C LEU A 82 -31.57 10.60 17.81
N ALA A 83 -32.27 9.47 17.65
CA ALA A 83 -33.37 9.10 18.50
C ALA A 83 -32.90 8.86 19.95
N SER A 84 -33.80 8.96 20.91
CA SER A 84 -33.56 8.58 22.31
C SER A 84 -33.74 7.06 22.49
N GLY A 85 -32.96 6.45 23.36
CA GLY A 85 -32.97 5.00 23.63
C GLY A 85 -32.23 4.22 22.57
N THR A 86 -32.59 2.96 22.36
CA THR A 86 -31.90 2.04 21.44
C THR A 86 -32.49 2.08 20.06
N PHE A 87 -31.65 2.32 19.03
CA PHE A 87 -32.05 2.40 17.63
C PHE A 87 -30.91 1.98 16.69
N PRO A 88 -31.21 1.53 15.47
CA PRO A 88 -30.21 1.27 14.43
C PRO A 88 -29.81 2.55 13.69
N LEU A 89 -28.50 2.73 13.43
CA LEU A 89 -27.93 3.78 12.57
C LEU A 89 -27.20 3.14 11.40
N ARG A 90 -27.55 3.55 10.17
CA ARG A 90 -26.81 3.21 8.95
C ARG A 90 -25.92 4.37 8.57
N PHE A 91 -24.63 4.13 8.44
CA PHE A 91 -23.62 5.12 8.10
C PHE A 91 -23.02 4.73 6.74
N GLU A 92 -23.54 5.36 5.72
CA GLU A 92 -23.15 5.11 4.32
C GLU A 92 -21.93 5.93 3.90
N ASP A 93 -21.42 5.64 2.70
CA ASP A 93 -20.32 6.32 2.04
C ASP A 93 -18.96 6.13 2.76
N VAL A 94 -18.74 4.97 3.38
CA VAL A 94 -17.44 4.57 3.92
C VAL A 94 -16.59 3.88 2.85
N ALA A 95 -15.28 3.74 3.10
CA ALA A 95 -14.39 3.04 2.19
C ALA A 95 -14.77 1.56 2.03
N ALA A 96 -14.75 1.03 0.79
CA ALA A 96 -15.02 -0.38 0.54
C ALA A 96 -13.93 -1.31 1.11
N SER A 97 -12.68 -0.83 1.18
CA SER A 97 -11.54 -1.55 1.75
C SER A 97 -11.28 -1.22 3.23
N ILE A 98 -12.31 -0.79 3.95
CA ILE A 98 -12.27 -0.55 5.40
C ILE A 98 -11.80 -1.82 6.15
N MET A 99 -11.10 -1.62 7.25
CA MET A 99 -10.72 -2.67 8.21
C MET A 99 -11.73 -2.65 9.38
N PRO A 100 -12.76 -3.51 9.39
CA PRO A 100 -13.89 -3.41 10.33
C PRO A 100 -13.48 -3.45 11.81
N ALA A 101 -12.44 -4.20 12.14
CA ALA A 101 -11.91 -4.30 13.51
C ALA A 101 -11.31 -2.99 14.06
N THR A 102 -11.06 -2.01 13.19
CA THR A 102 -10.45 -0.71 13.55
C THR A 102 -11.46 0.41 13.66
N VAL A 103 -12.75 0.10 13.48
CA VAL A 103 -13.81 1.11 13.48
C VAL A 103 -14.11 1.54 14.91
N HIS A 104 -14.07 2.85 15.13
CA HIS A 104 -14.48 3.50 16.37
C HIS A 104 -15.56 4.51 16.06
N PHE A 105 -16.63 4.51 16.86
CA PHE A 105 -17.72 5.47 16.78
C PHE A 105 -17.91 6.13 18.14
N ARG A 106 -18.02 7.46 18.15
CA ARG A 106 -18.24 8.23 19.39
C ARG A 106 -18.99 9.51 19.15
N SER A 107 -19.72 9.96 20.16
CA SER A 107 -20.23 11.33 20.19
C SER A 107 -19.10 12.30 20.57
N LEU A 108 -19.03 13.42 19.88
CA LEU A 108 -18.20 14.57 20.26
C LEU A 108 -18.97 15.58 21.11
N THR A 109 -20.30 15.49 21.11
CA THR A 109 -21.20 16.38 21.89
C THR A 109 -21.44 15.83 23.29
N ASP A 110 -21.86 14.58 23.40
CA ASP A 110 -22.18 13.90 24.67
C ASP A 110 -21.49 12.52 24.75
N PRO A 111 -20.16 12.44 24.92
CA PRO A 111 -19.41 11.18 24.83
C PRO A 111 -19.85 10.11 25.84
N ALA A 112 -20.34 10.51 27.00
CA ALA A 112 -20.76 9.58 28.06
C ALA A 112 -22.21 9.08 27.93
N LYS A 113 -22.99 9.62 26.99
CA LYS A 113 -24.41 9.34 26.84
C LYS A 113 -24.80 8.65 25.55
N LEU A 114 -23.86 8.42 24.64
CA LEU A 114 -24.05 7.67 23.42
C LEU A 114 -23.17 6.42 23.47
N ASN A 115 -23.81 5.26 23.51
CA ASN A 115 -23.12 3.97 23.59
C ASN A 115 -23.34 3.17 22.29
N VAL A 116 -22.30 2.49 21.83
CA VAL A 116 -22.40 1.48 20.78
C VAL A 116 -22.70 0.14 21.42
N VAL A 117 -23.88 -0.41 21.15
CA VAL A 117 -24.32 -1.72 21.65
C VAL A 117 -23.81 -2.83 20.72
N GLU A 118 -23.92 -2.60 19.41
CA GLU A 118 -23.54 -3.57 18.37
C GLU A 118 -23.03 -2.84 17.14
N GLN A 119 -22.05 -3.45 16.45
CA GLN A 119 -21.44 -2.91 15.22
C GLN A 119 -21.37 -3.99 14.15
N ASN A 120 -21.95 -3.71 12.99
CA ASN A 120 -21.91 -4.55 11.81
C ASN A 120 -21.34 -3.78 10.62
N TYR A 121 -20.59 -4.45 9.79
CA TYR A 121 -20.13 -3.92 8.51
C TYR A 121 -20.80 -4.69 7.37
N GLU A 122 -21.65 -3.99 6.62
CA GLU A 122 -22.38 -4.54 5.49
C GLU A 122 -21.58 -4.31 4.21
N TYR A 123 -20.93 -5.37 3.75
CA TYR A 123 -20.05 -5.35 2.57
C TYR A 123 -20.63 -6.10 1.36
N ASP A 124 -21.86 -6.62 1.50
CA ASP A 124 -22.54 -7.35 0.43
C ASP A 124 -23.08 -6.36 -0.60
N LEU A 125 -22.16 -5.80 -1.39
CA LEU A 125 -22.48 -4.78 -2.37
C LEU A 125 -23.27 -5.37 -3.55
N LEU A 126 -24.22 -4.58 -4.03
CA LEU A 126 -25.06 -4.92 -5.16
C LEU A 126 -24.24 -5.12 -6.44
N ASP A 127 -24.18 -6.35 -6.91
CA ASP A 127 -23.72 -6.73 -8.23
C ASP A 127 -24.63 -7.82 -8.82
N ALA A 128 -24.51 -8.06 -10.11
CA ALA A 128 -25.39 -8.99 -10.82
C ALA A 128 -25.30 -10.44 -10.28
N GLN A 129 -24.12 -10.86 -9.88
CA GLN A 129 -23.88 -12.21 -9.38
C GLN A 129 -24.42 -12.39 -7.97
N LYS A 130 -24.15 -11.45 -7.08
CA LYS A 130 -24.70 -11.47 -5.71
C LYS A 130 -26.23 -11.41 -5.74
N LEU A 131 -26.77 -10.61 -6.67
CA LEU A 131 -28.21 -10.56 -6.86
C LEU A 131 -28.78 -11.93 -7.24
N LEU A 132 -28.14 -12.67 -8.16
CA LEU A 132 -28.49 -14.05 -8.48
C LEU A 132 -28.41 -14.96 -7.24
N GLN A 133 -27.30 -14.91 -6.50
CA GLN A 133 -27.11 -15.73 -5.29
C GLN A 133 -28.21 -15.49 -4.22
N LYS A 134 -28.64 -14.23 -4.04
CA LYS A 134 -29.74 -13.88 -3.10
C LYS A 134 -31.13 -14.30 -3.62
N TYR A 135 -31.23 -14.57 -4.91
CA TYR A 135 -32.48 -15.03 -5.54
C TYR A 135 -32.59 -16.55 -5.61
N VAL A 136 -31.65 -17.32 -5.09
CA VAL A 136 -31.79 -18.78 -4.98
C VAL A 136 -33.05 -19.11 -4.19
N GLY A 137 -33.92 -19.97 -4.75
CA GLY A 137 -35.23 -20.28 -4.23
C GLY A 137 -36.36 -19.32 -4.62
N ARG A 138 -36.08 -18.30 -5.48
CA ARG A 138 -37.06 -17.31 -5.94
C ARG A 138 -37.21 -17.33 -7.45
N GLU A 139 -38.33 -16.80 -7.95
CA GLU A 139 -38.62 -16.67 -9.38
C GLU A 139 -37.91 -15.47 -10.00
N ILE A 140 -37.29 -15.68 -11.15
CA ILE A 140 -36.59 -14.67 -11.97
C ILE A 140 -37.16 -14.75 -13.39
N THR A 141 -37.26 -13.62 -14.07
CA THR A 141 -37.58 -13.59 -15.50
C THR A 141 -36.29 -13.63 -16.31
N LEU A 142 -36.10 -14.68 -17.07
CA LEU A 142 -34.99 -14.87 -18.01
C LEU A 142 -35.38 -14.21 -19.34
N VAL A 143 -34.51 -13.39 -19.90
CA VAL A 143 -34.74 -12.76 -21.21
C VAL A 143 -33.68 -13.24 -22.18
N ARG A 144 -34.08 -13.84 -23.29
CA ARG A 144 -33.20 -14.29 -24.35
C ARG A 144 -33.60 -13.75 -25.71
N GLY A 145 -32.65 -13.51 -26.57
CA GLY A 145 -32.88 -13.16 -27.96
C GLY A 145 -32.99 -14.41 -28.82
N GLU A 146 -34.10 -14.61 -29.52
CA GLU A 146 -34.23 -15.61 -30.59
C GLU A 146 -34.04 -14.87 -31.92
N GLN A 147 -33.04 -15.27 -32.69
CA GLN A 147 -32.82 -14.72 -34.03
C GLN A 147 -33.80 -15.33 -35.04
N ASP A 148 -34.60 -14.48 -35.66
CA ASP A 148 -35.35 -14.77 -36.85
C ASP A 148 -34.62 -14.14 -38.07
N ALA A 149 -34.94 -14.59 -39.29
CA ALA A 149 -34.20 -14.25 -40.52
C ALA A 149 -33.88 -12.73 -40.71
N ASN A 150 -34.69 -11.83 -40.13
CA ASN A 150 -34.55 -10.36 -40.26
C ASN A 150 -34.69 -9.58 -38.96
N SER A 151 -34.83 -10.22 -37.78
CA SER A 151 -35.04 -9.53 -36.50
C SER A 151 -34.67 -10.39 -35.30
N THR A 152 -34.33 -9.76 -34.18
CA THR A 152 -34.17 -10.43 -32.88
C THR A 152 -35.48 -10.29 -32.09
N LYS A 153 -36.15 -11.42 -31.82
CA LYS A 153 -37.30 -11.48 -30.95
C LYS A 153 -36.86 -11.78 -29.51
N TRP A 154 -37.27 -10.93 -28.59
CA TRP A 154 -36.99 -11.13 -27.16
C TRP A 154 -38.05 -12.01 -26.52
N VAL A 155 -37.66 -13.14 -25.96
CA VAL A 155 -38.52 -14.08 -25.26
C VAL A 155 -38.25 -14.01 -23.77
N GLU A 156 -39.32 -13.82 -23.01
CA GLU A 156 -39.29 -13.79 -21.55
C GLU A 156 -39.80 -15.14 -21.00
N THR A 157 -39.02 -15.73 -20.09
CA THR A 157 -39.37 -17.01 -19.45
C THR A 157 -39.25 -16.86 -17.95
N LYS A 158 -40.29 -17.15 -17.20
CA LYS A 158 -40.27 -17.25 -15.75
C LYS A 158 -39.60 -18.54 -15.32
N ALA A 159 -38.59 -18.46 -14.45
CA ALA A 159 -37.83 -19.59 -13.96
C ALA A 159 -37.55 -19.45 -12.46
N LEU A 160 -37.66 -20.54 -11.73
CA LEU A 160 -37.22 -20.62 -10.35
C LEU A 160 -35.74 -20.95 -10.33
N LEU A 161 -34.91 -20.06 -9.69
CA LEU A 161 -33.49 -20.33 -9.50
C LEU A 161 -33.30 -21.35 -8.37
N LEU A 162 -32.85 -22.57 -8.71
CA LEU A 162 -32.63 -23.64 -7.73
C LEU A 162 -31.24 -23.51 -7.04
N ALA A 163 -30.22 -23.13 -7.80
CA ALA A 163 -28.86 -22.95 -7.32
C ALA A 163 -28.06 -22.02 -8.26
N ASP A 164 -27.05 -21.35 -7.75
CA ASP A 164 -26.05 -20.63 -8.51
C ASP A 164 -24.67 -20.92 -7.89
N ASN A 165 -24.00 -21.94 -8.38
CA ASN A 165 -22.67 -22.38 -7.93
C ASN A 165 -21.65 -22.05 -9.02
N ASN A 166 -20.60 -21.33 -8.69
CA ASN A 166 -19.52 -20.94 -9.62
C ASN A 166 -20.01 -20.22 -10.89
N ASN A 167 -21.05 -19.38 -10.80
CA ASN A 167 -21.70 -18.71 -11.93
C ASN A 167 -22.40 -19.65 -12.92
N GLU A 168 -22.78 -20.83 -12.47
CA GLU A 168 -23.54 -21.79 -13.25
C GLU A 168 -24.93 -21.93 -12.63
N PRO A 169 -25.91 -21.11 -13.06
CA PRO A 169 -27.25 -21.17 -12.50
C PRO A 169 -28.00 -22.39 -12.95
N VAL A 170 -28.72 -22.99 -12.01
CA VAL A 170 -29.64 -24.14 -12.25
C VAL A 170 -31.07 -23.64 -12.11
N TRP A 171 -31.85 -23.82 -13.16
CA TRP A 171 -33.20 -23.30 -13.27
C TRP A 171 -34.24 -24.41 -13.22
N LYS A 172 -35.40 -24.12 -12.65
CA LYS A 172 -36.63 -24.91 -12.87
C LYS A 172 -37.58 -24.10 -13.73
N ILE A 173 -37.88 -24.61 -14.93
CA ILE A 173 -38.81 -24.00 -15.88
C ILE A 173 -39.96 -25.00 -16.09
N GLY A 174 -41.17 -24.66 -15.64
CA GLY A 174 -42.25 -25.62 -15.58
C GLY A 174 -41.91 -26.84 -14.73
N ASN A 175 -41.87 -28.01 -15.34
CA ASN A 175 -41.50 -29.26 -14.66
C ASN A 175 -40.05 -29.72 -14.94
N GLU A 176 -39.29 -28.98 -15.68
CA GLU A 176 -37.95 -29.35 -16.11
C GLU A 176 -36.85 -28.60 -15.31
N ILE A 177 -35.72 -29.28 -15.10
CA ILE A 177 -34.49 -28.66 -14.55
C ILE A 177 -33.57 -28.39 -15.74
N VAL A 178 -33.13 -27.14 -15.86
CA VAL A 178 -32.33 -26.64 -16.98
C VAL A 178 -31.04 -26.01 -16.48
N THR A 179 -29.91 -26.37 -17.12
CA THR A 179 -28.59 -25.76 -16.88
C THR A 179 -27.99 -25.32 -18.21
N GLY A 180 -27.04 -24.39 -18.17
CA GLY A 180 -26.31 -23.93 -19.36
C GLY A 180 -27.14 -23.17 -20.38
N MET A 181 -28.34 -22.69 -20.02
CA MET A 181 -29.22 -21.98 -20.93
C MET A 181 -28.64 -20.57 -21.24
N PRO A 182 -28.40 -20.24 -22.52
CA PRO A 182 -27.96 -18.90 -22.88
C PRO A 182 -29.05 -17.89 -22.57
N THR A 183 -28.70 -16.92 -21.69
CA THR A 183 -29.60 -15.86 -21.28
C THR A 183 -28.92 -14.52 -21.56
N SER A 184 -29.67 -13.58 -22.19
CA SER A 184 -29.12 -12.26 -22.50
C SER A 184 -29.08 -11.38 -21.25
N TRP A 185 -30.13 -11.39 -20.43
CA TRP A 185 -30.19 -10.72 -19.13
C TRP A 185 -31.28 -11.32 -18.23
N TYR A 186 -31.19 -10.95 -16.94
CA TYR A 186 -32.12 -11.32 -15.88
C TYR A 186 -32.97 -10.11 -15.47
N ARG A 187 -34.25 -10.32 -15.17
CA ARG A 187 -35.12 -9.34 -14.52
C ARG A 187 -35.53 -9.86 -13.15
N PHE A 188 -35.28 -9.03 -12.15
CA PHE A 188 -35.60 -9.30 -10.76
C PHE A 188 -36.84 -8.47 -10.36
N SER A 189 -37.72 -9.03 -9.53
CA SER A 189 -38.96 -8.37 -9.12
C SER A 189 -38.73 -7.27 -8.05
N GLU A 190 -37.72 -7.46 -7.21
CA GLU A 190 -37.40 -6.55 -6.10
C GLU A 190 -35.92 -6.60 -5.76
N LEU A 191 -35.44 -5.62 -5.00
CA LEU A 191 -34.07 -5.63 -4.46
C LEU A 191 -34.10 -6.34 -3.09
N PRO A 192 -33.33 -7.42 -2.87
CA PRO A 192 -33.16 -8.03 -1.54
C PRO A 192 -32.67 -7.02 -0.50
N GLY A 193 -33.32 -7.00 0.67
CA GLY A 193 -33.06 -6.02 1.72
C GLY A 193 -31.67 -6.07 2.36
N ASN A 194 -30.86 -7.09 2.03
CA ASN A 194 -29.50 -7.29 2.54
C ASN A 194 -28.42 -7.12 1.46
N LEU A 195 -28.75 -6.43 0.35
CA LEU A 195 -27.78 -5.93 -0.64
C LEU A 195 -27.72 -4.41 -0.57
N TYR A 196 -26.53 -3.87 -0.49
CA TYR A 196 -26.28 -2.44 -0.34
C TYR A 196 -25.67 -1.87 -1.62
N SER A 197 -26.13 -0.70 -2.04
CA SER A 197 -25.53 0.00 -3.19
C SER A 197 -24.17 0.59 -2.87
N ARG A 198 -23.87 0.77 -1.58
CA ARG A 198 -22.64 1.37 -1.06
C ARG A 198 -22.18 0.66 0.20
N PRO A 199 -20.87 0.63 0.49
CA PRO A 199 -20.34 0.12 1.77
C PRO A 199 -20.98 0.89 2.93
N THR A 200 -21.51 0.16 3.91
CA THR A 200 -22.32 0.72 5.00
C THR A 200 -21.91 0.11 6.33
N LEU A 201 -21.63 0.97 7.33
CA LEU A 201 -21.54 0.56 8.73
C LEU A 201 -22.94 0.63 9.36
N VAL A 202 -23.31 -0.39 10.11
CA VAL A 202 -24.59 -0.46 10.81
C VAL A 202 -24.32 -0.61 12.30
N TRP A 203 -24.77 0.36 13.07
CA TRP A 203 -24.67 0.33 14.54
C TRP A 203 -26.04 0.20 15.17
N THR A 204 -26.11 -0.58 16.24
CA THR A 204 -27.17 -0.45 17.25
C THR A 204 -26.63 0.49 18.31
N LEU A 205 -27.23 1.67 18.42
CA LEU A 205 -26.82 2.72 19.37
C LEU A 205 -27.83 2.81 20.52
N ASP A 206 -27.37 3.19 21.70
CA ASP A 206 -28.21 3.58 22.84
C ASP A 206 -27.87 5.03 23.19
N ASN A 207 -28.84 5.93 23.06
CA ASN A 207 -28.69 7.38 23.27
C ASN A 207 -29.51 7.85 24.46
N ALA A 208 -28.83 8.22 25.55
CA ALA A 208 -29.38 8.94 26.68
C ALA A 208 -29.10 10.45 26.68
N GLY A 209 -28.47 10.95 25.60
CA GLY A 209 -28.03 12.34 25.44
C GLY A 209 -28.96 13.19 24.57
N ALA A 210 -28.43 14.30 24.09
CA ALA A 210 -29.13 15.23 23.19
C ALA A 210 -29.52 14.56 21.87
N GLY A 211 -30.63 14.98 21.27
CA GLY A 211 -31.04 14.50 19.95
C GLY A 211 -30.12 14.98 18.82
N SER A 212 -29.64 16.23 18.88
CA SER A 212 -28.70 16.76 17.88
C SER A 212 -27.26 16.61 18.37
N GLN A 213 -26.46 15.79 17.70
CA GLN A 213 -25.07 15.49 18.10
C GLN A 213 -24.10 15.51 16.94
N LYS A 214 -22.89 15.97 17.21
CA LYS A 214 -21.74 15.69 16.37
C LYS A 214 -21.18 14.32 16.76
N VAL A 215 -21.04 13.44 15.79
CA VAL A 215 -20.46 12.12 15.95
C VAL A 215 -19.22 11.97 15.08
N GLU A 216 -18.26 11.18 15.52
CA GLU A 216 -17.07 10.83 14.78
C GLU A 216 -17.03 9.32 14.54
N ALA A 217 -16.94 8.93 13.28
CA ALA A 217 -16.55 7.59 12.88
C ALA A 217 -15.07 7.63 12.43
N SER A 218 -14.21 6.83 13.06
CA SER A 218 -12.81 6.71 12.64
C SER A 218 -12.47 5.25 12.37
N TYR A 219 -11.69 5.02 11.30
CA TYR A 219 -11.33 3.67 10.86
C TYR A 219 -10.08 3.67 9.98
N LEU A 220 -9.41 2.53 9.94
CA LEU A 220 -8.37 2.28 8.95
C LEU A 220 -8.97 1.68 7.68
N THR A 221 -8.42 2.06 6.53
CA THR A 221 -8.74 1.48 5.23
C THR A 221 -7.47 1.12 4.49
N ASN A 222 -7.51 0.04 3.71
CA ASN A 222 -6.44 -0.32 2.78
C ASN A 222 -6.60 0.41 1.45
N ASN A 223 -5.67 0.16 0.53
CA ASN A 223 -5.69 0.65 -0.85
C ASN A 223 -5.62 2.18 -0.97
N MET A 224 -4.99 2.81 0.00
CA MET A 224 -4.53 4.18 -0.09
C MET A 224 -3.03 4.21 0.20
N ASN A 225 -2.27 4.86 -0.68
CA ASN A 225 -0.83 4.96 -0.56
C ASN A 225 -0.33 6.31 -1.06
N TRP A 226 0.85 6.71 -0.60
CA TRP A 226 1.56 7.85 -1.16
C TRP A 226 3.05 7.57 -1.27
N ASN A 227 3.68 8.21 -2.25
CA ASN A 227 5.12 8.16 -2.48
C ASN A 227 5.63 9.58 -2.72
N ALA A 228 6.90 9.81 -2.38
CA ALA A 228 7.59 11.01 -2.79
C ALA A 228 8.33 10.76 -4.10
N ASP A 229 8.23 11.72 -5.01
CA ASP A 229 8.96 11.77 -6.28
C ASP A 229 9.70 13.09 -6.35
N TYR A 230 10.97 13.06 -6.72
CA TYR A 230 11.82 14.23 -6.80
C TYR A 230 12.36 14.42 -8.21
N VAL A 231 12.43 15.67 -8.64
CA VAL A 231 13.04 16.10 -9.88
C VAL A 231 14.25 16.96 -9.52
N LEU A 232 15.45 16.45 -9.79
CA LEU A 232 16.72 17.17 -9.61
C LEU A 232 17.19 17.69 -10.98
N THR A 233 17.09 18.98 -11.20
CA THR A 233 17.56 19.62 -12.42
C THR A 233 18.93 20.23 -12.19
N VAL A 234 19.98 19.60 -12.71
CA VAL A 234 21.36 20.04 -12.58
C VAL A 234 21.66 21.15 -13.59
N ALA A 235 22.22 22.26 -13.12
CA ALA A 235 22.65 23.34 -13.98
C ALA A 235 23.77 22.88 -14.93
N ARG A 236 23.94 23.59 -16.04
CA ARG A 236 24.97 23.25 -17.06
C ARG A 236 26.41 23.27 -16.53
N ASP A 237 26.70 24.12 -15.54
CA ASP A 237 28.02 24.21 -14.91
C ASP A 237 28.25 23.10 -13.85
N GLU A 238 27.24 22.27 -13.58
CA GLU A 238 27.26 21.16 -12.65
C GLU A 238 27.60 21.56 -11.19
N LYS A 239 27.38 22.83 -10.82
CA LYS A 239 27.67 23.37 -9.48
C LYS A 239 26.42 23.63 -8.64
N THR A 240 25.29 23.83 -9.30
CA THR A 240 24.00 24.08 -8.66
C THR A 240 22.93 23.19 -9.33
N SER A 241 21.84 22.99 -8.61
CA SER A 241 20.65 22.29 -9.09
C SER A 241 19.40 22.88 -8.48
N ASP A 242 18.27 22.63 -9.12
CA ASP A 242 16.94 22.83 -8.55
C ASP A 242 16.36 21.47 -8.18
N LEU A 243 15.72 21.37 -7.01
CA LEU A 243 15.08 20.16 -6.52
C LEU A 243 13.60 20.40 -6.26
N ASP A 244 12.75 19.82 -7.06
CA ASP A 244 11.29 19.82 -6.86
C ASP A 244 10.85 18.47 -6.32
N GLY A 245 10.15 18.50 -5.18
CA GLY A 245 9.56 17.31 -4.55
C GLY A 245 8.05 17.29 -4.76
N TRP A 246 7.52 16.13 -5.11
CA TRP A 246 6.11 15.86 -5.32
C TRP A 246 5.64 14.71 -4.45
N VAL A 247 4.41 14.79 -3.98
CA VAL A 247 3.68 13.67 -3.40
C VAL A 247 2.76 13.11 -4.46
N THR A 248 2.90 11.84 -4.76
CA THR A 248 1.96 11.06 -5.57
C THR A 248 1.06 10.26 -4.62
N LEU A 249 -0.19 10.67 -4.49
CA LEU A 249 -1.22 10.05 -3.64
C LEU A 249 -2.15 9.21 -4.50
N THR A 250 -2.32 7.93 -4.20
CA THR A 250 -3.23 7.00 -4.88
C THR A 250 -4.35 6.58 -3.94
N ASN A 251 -5.60 6.65 -4.41
CA ASN A 251 -6.79 6.21 -3.68
C ASN A 251 -7.56 5.17 -4.49
N ASN A 252 -7.51 3.92 -4.05
CA ASN A 252 -8.30 2.79 -4.57
C ASN A 252 -9.16 2.17 -3.45
N SER A 253 -9.49 2.96 -2.41
CA SER A 253 -10.22 2.49 -1.23
C SER A 253 -11.69 2.15 -1.47
N GLY A 254 -12.23 2.54 -2.63
CA GLY A 254 -13.65 2.37 -2.96
C GLY A 254 -14.52 3.54 -2.48
N ALA A 255 -13.94 4.63 -1.95
CA ALA A 255 -14.65 5.85 -1.58
C ALA A 255 -13.90 7.10 -2.03
N SER A 256 -14.65 8.18 -2.30
CA SER A 256 -14.11 9.51 -2.53
C SER A 256 -14.19 10.35 -1.25
N PHE A 257 -13.12 11.08 -0.95
CA PHE A 257 -13.01 11.93 0.24
C PHE A 257 -13.07 13.40 -0.18
N VAL A 258 -14.25 14.00 -0.06
CA VAL A 258 -14.53 15.36 -0.56
C VAL A 258 -14.14 16.39 0.49
N ASN A 259 -13.40 17.44 0.07
CA ASN A 259 -13.01 18.54 0.94
C ASN A 259 -12.29 18.09 2.24
N ALA A 260 -11.45 17.08 2.14
CA ALA A 260 -10.73 16.48 3.26
C ALA A 260 -9.52 17.33 3.69
N LYS A 261 -9.21 17.29 4.97
CA LYS A 261 -7.90 17.66 5.52
C LYS A 261 -6.95 16.49 5.27
N LEU A 262 -5.94 16.71 4.44
CA LEU A 262 -4.99 15.67 4.08
C LEU A 262 -3.75 15.76 4.96
N GLN A 263 -3.38 14.62 5.52
CA GLN A 263 -2.13 14.39 6.24
C GLN A 263 -1.41 13.18 5.66
N LEU A 264 -0.09 13.23 5.62
CA LEU A 264 0.77 12.14 5.13
C LEU A 264 1.76 11.78 6.24
N VAL A 265 1.91 10.51 6.51
CA VAL A 265 2.88 10.01 7.50
C VAL A 265 4.00 9.29 6.77
N ALA A 266 5.23 9.78 6.94
CA ALA A 266 6.45 9.15 6.49
C ALA A 266 7.12 8.40 7.66
N GLY A 267 7.59 7.18 7.39
CA GLY A 267 8.20 6.28 8.34
C GLY A 267 7.54 4.89 8.33
N GLU A 268 8.24 3.89 8.86
CA GLU A 268 7.74 2.52 8.91
C GLU A 268 6.76 2.32 10.08
N VAL A 269 5.47 2.25 9.79
CA VAL A 269 4.46 1.86 10.78
C VAL A 269 4.41 0.34 10.87
N HIS A 270 4.80 -0.22 12.03
CA HIS A 270 4.71 -1.65 12.27
C HIS A 270 3.26 -2.12 12.32
N GLN A 271 2.91 -3.06 11.46
CA GLN A 271 1.62 -3.72 11.42
C GLN A 271 1.79 -5.21 11.64
N VAL A 272 0.86 -5.81 12.40
CA VAL A 272 0.78 -7.28 12.47
C VAL A 272 0.12 -7.76 11.18
N PRO A 273 0.83 -8.51 10.30
CA PRO A 273 0.24 -8.93 9.03
C PRO A 273 -0.96 -9.84 9.24
N PRO A 274 -2.10 -9.62 8.58
CA PRO A 274 -3.04 -10.70 8.37
C PRO A 274 -2.37 -11.73 7.46
N ALA A 275 -2.54 -13.02 7.76
CA ALA A 275 -1.92 -14.10 7.01
C ALA A 275 -2.18 -13.99 5.51
N VAL A 276 -1.13 -13.70 4.82
CA VAL A 276 -0.76 -13.59 3.40
C VAL A 276 -1.77 -13.90 2.28
N ARG A 277 -1.88 -13.00 1.29
CA ARG A 277 -1.57 -13.32 -0.13
C ARG A 277 -1.22 -12.07 -0.92
N ALA A 278 -0.03 -12.10 -1.54
CA ALA A 278 0.56 -11.05 -2.37
C ALA A 278 -0.01 -11.01 -3.79
N ARG A 279 -0.07 -9.81 -4.41
CA ARG A 279 0.12 -9.62 -5.85
C ARG A 279 0.55 -8.19 -6.21
N ALA A 280 1.39 -8.10 -7.25
CA ALA A 280 2.25 -7.00 -7.65
C ALA A 280 1.63 -5.99 -8.62
N GLU A 281 2.17 -4.75 -8.56
CA GLU A 281 2.57 -3.76 -9.58
C GLU A 281 1.73 -3.46 -10.82
N ILE A 282 1.58 -2.14 -11.08
CA ILE A 282 1.68 -1.53 -12.43
C ILE A 282 2.11 -0.05 -12.32
N ALA A 283 3.08 0.35 -13.14
CA ALA A 283 3.65 1.68 -13.25
C ALA A 283 2.79 2.64 -14.10
N GLY A 284 2.77 3.92 -13.76
CA GLY A 284 2.07 4.98 -14.51
C GLY A 284 2.98 6.18 -14.86
N GLN A 285 2.66 6.85 -15.96
CA GLN A 285 3.43 7.87 -16.68
C GLN A 285 3.37 9.26 -16.05
N LEU A 286 4.44 10.05 -16.26
CA LEU A 286 4.68 11.40 -15.73
C LEU A 286 4.20 12.51 -16.70
N SER A 287 3.68 13.59 -16.13
CA SER A 287 3.56 14.90 -16.78
C SER A 287 4.27 15.95 -15.94
N THR A 288 5.06 16.80 -16.58
CA THR A 288 5.84 17.89 -15.99
C THR A 288 4.95 19.10 -15.71
N ALA A 289 4.98 19.63 -14.47
CA ALA A 289 4.31 20.87 -14.09
C ALA A 289 5.29 21.81 -13.37
N MET A 290 5.14 23.12 -13.59
CA MET A 290 5.94 24.20 -13.01
C MET A 290 5.75 24.29 -11.49
N ALA A 291 6.84 24.67 -10.79
CA ALA A 291 6.91 24.77 -9.34
C ALA A 291 5.89 25.74 -8.73
N ALA A 292 5.12 25.27 -7.76
CA ALA A 292 4.26 26.05 -6.88
C ALA A 292 4.92 26.14 -5.49
N PRO A 293 4.60 27.15 -4.65
CA PRO A 293 5.16 27.26 -3.30
C PRO A 293 4.80 26.03 -2.45
N PRO A 294 5.59 25.69 -1.42
CA PRO A 294 5.38 24.51 -0.60
C PRO A 294 3.99 24.52 0.02
N GLN A 295 3.24 23.44 -0.20
CA GLN A 295 1.86 23.33 0.23
C GLN A 295 1.71 22.56 1.54
N PHE A 296 2.76 21.89 2.01
CA PHE A 296 2.77 21.10 3.23
C PHE A 296 3.50 21.79 4.36
N GLN A 297 2.96 21.62 5.59
CA GLN A 297 3.63 21.93 6.85
C GLN A 297 4.08 20.61 7.47
N GLN A 298 5.33 20.52 7.90
CA GLN A 298 5.91 19.33 8.50
C GLN A 298 6.01 19.50 10.01
N GLU A 299 5.69 18.41 10.75
CA GLU A 299 5.93 18.30 12.21
C GLU A 299 6.43 16.90 12.58
N GLY A 300 7.22 16.80 13.63
CA GLY A 300 7.61 15.50 14.20
C GLY A 300 6.48 14.90 15.00
N MET A 301 6.19 13.61 14.77
CA MET A 301 5.20 12.83 15.50
C MET A 301 5.83 11.52 15.99
N SER A 302 6.35 11.51 17.23
CA SER A 302 7.19 10.41 17.73
C SER A 302 8.38 10.19 16.80
N GLU A 303 8.59 8.98 16.27
CA GLU A 303 9.64 8.62 15.33
C GLU A 303 9.23 8.81 13.85
N TYR A 304 8.08 9.46 13.60
CA TYR A 304 7.52 9.70 12.27
C TYR A 304 7.54 11.18 11.92
N HIS A 305 7.41 11.47 10.63
CA HIS A 305 7.18 12.82 10.14
C HIS A 305 5.77 12.94 9.56
N LEU A 306 5.01 13.90 10.07
CA LEU A 306 3.66 14.23 9.62
C LEU A 306 3.72 15.46 8.71
N TYR A 307 3.21 15.33 7.50
CA TYR A 307 3.10 16.41 6.53
C TYR A 307 1.63 16.77 6.36
N THR A 308 1.24 17.95 6.80
CA THR A 308 -0.14 18.43 6.72
C THR A 308 -0.29 19.39 5.54
N LEU A 309 -1.20 19.07 4.62
CA LEU A 309 -1.54 19.96 3.51
C LEU A 309 -2.27 21.20 4.06
N GLY A 310 -1.75 22.40 3.77
CA GLY A 310 -2.26 23.68 4.30
C GLY A 310 -3.65 24.09 3.80
N ARG A 311 -4.23 23.34 2.85
CA ARG A 311 -5.57 23.53 2.30
C ARG A 311 -6.33 22.21 2.27
N ARG A 312 -7.66 22.28 2.23
CA ARG A 312 -8.48 21.10 1.99
C ARG A 312 -8.36 20.66 0.55
N THR A 313 -8.52 19.36 0.31
CA THR A 313 -8.49 18.78 -1.03
C THR A 313 -9.54 17.67 -1.16
N THR A 314 -9.97 17.40 -2.38
CA THR A 314 -10.80 16.25 -2.69
C THR A 314 -9.93 15.14 -3.25
N ILE A 315 -10.08 13.93 -2.72
CA ILE A 315 -9.35 12.73 -3.14
C ILE A 315 -10.39 11.78 -3.72
N GLN A 316 -10.44 11.69 -5.05
CA GLN A 316 -11.42 10.83 -5.73
C GLN A 316 -11.05 9.36 -5.59
N ASN A 317 -12.05 8.48 -5.65
CA ASN A 317 -11.79 7.05 -5.79
C ASN A 317 -11.20 6.75 -7.17
N ASN A 318 -10.26 5.80 -7.24
CA ASN A 318 -9.51 5.43 -8.45
C ASN A 318 -8.75 6.62 -9.07
N GLU A 319 -8.23 7.51 -8.20
CA GLU A 319 -7.42 8.67 -8.60
C GLU A 319 -5.97 8.51 -8.14
N SER A 320 -5.03 8.93 -8.99
CA SER A 320 -3.67 9.26 -8.60
C SER A 320 -3.49 10.77 -8.70
N LYS A 321 -3.16 11.43 -7.58
CA LYS A 321 -3.05 12.88 -7.47
C LYS A 321 -1.64 13.29 -7.08
N GLN A 322 -1.08 14.26 -7.81
CA GLN A 322 0.20 14.85 -7.45
C GLN A 322 0.01 16.20 -6.75
N ILE A 323 0.77 16.40 -5.66
CA ILE A 323 0.76 17.61 -4.85
C ILE A 323 2.22 18.02 -4.59
N SER A 324 2.57 19.27 -4.83
CA SER A 324 3.92 19.78 -4.56
C SER A 324 4.25 19.67 -3.06
N LEU A 325 5.36 19.02 -2.75
CA LEU A 325 5.88 18.82 -1.39
C LEU A 325 6.85 19.93 -1.01
N LEU A 326 7.83 20.19 -1.87
CA LEU A 326 8.87 21.21 -1.68
C LEU A 326 9.40 21.72 -3.03
N SER A 327 10.06 22.86 -3.00
CA SER A 327 10.83 23.36 -4.14
C SER A 327 12.07 24.07 -3.60
N GLY A 328 13.24 23.55 -3.94
CA GLY A 328 14.54 24.14 -3.63
C GLY A 328 15.20 24.66 -4.90
N THR A 329 15.79 25.84 -4.85
CA THR A 329 16.45 26.48 -5.99
C THR A 329 17.88 26.82 -5.67
N ASN A 330 18.77 26.74 -6.69
CA ASN A 330 20.19 26.99 -6.54
C ASN A 330 20.87 26.19 -5.41
N VAL A 331 20.42 24.95 -5.21
CA VAL A 331 21.00 24.02 -4.24
C VAL A 331 22.42 23.68 -4.70
N PRO A 332 23.46 23.93 -3.88
CA PRO A 332 24.83 23.56 -4.23
C PRO A 332 24.93 22.05 -4.42
N VAL A 333 25.48 21.64 -5.56
CA VAL A 333 25.66 20.22 -5.89
C VAL A 333 27.13 19.96 -6.27
N GLU A 334 27.63 18.82 -5.84
CA GLU A 334 28.96 18.35 -6.17
C GLU A 334 28.88 17.10 -7.03
N LYS A 335 29.47 17.17 -8.23
CA LYS A 335 29.66 16.02 -9.09
C LYS A 335 30.90 15.26 -8.70
N PHE A 336 30.83 13.94 -8.56
CA PHE A 336 32.02 13.13 -8.38
C PHE A 336 31.92 11.80 -9.12
N LEU A 337 33.08 11.26 -9.45
CA LEU A 337 33.26 10.00 -10.15
C LEU A 337 33.85 8.98 -9.18
N ALA A 338 33.33 7.75 -9.16
CA ALA A 338 33.85 6.73 -8.29
C ALA A 338 33.98 5.37 -9.00
N VAL A 339 35.02 4.63 -8.63
CA VAL A 339 35.13 3.19 -8.87
C VAL A 339 34.96 2.49 -7.55
N GLU A 340 34.07 1.51 -7.49
CA GLU A 340 33.76 0.78 -6.27
C GLU A 340 34.27 -0.66 -6.39
N GLY A 341 35.35 -0.97 -5.67
CA GLY A 341 35.87 -2.33 -5.54
C GLY A 341 34.87 -3.28 -4.89
N GLN A 342 35.22 -4.56 -4.87
CA GLN A 342 34.39 -5.60 -4.28
C GLN A 342 35.12 -6.29 -3.14
N SER A 343 34.45 -6.55 -2.03
CA SER A 343 35.09 -7.17 -0.84
C SER A 343 35.67 -8.56 -1.11
N TYR A 344 35.15 -9.27 -2.11
CA TYR A 344 35.68 -10.60 -2.48
C TYR A 344 37.06 -10.55 -3.16
N TYR A 345 37.46 -9.39 -3.74
CA TYR A 345 38.78 -9.20 -4.31
C TYR A 345 39.88 -9.50 -3.28
N TYR A 346 39.64 -9.22 -2.03
CA TYR A 346 40.61 -9.41 -0.95
C TYR A 346 40.54 -10.78 -0.30
N ARG A 347 39.69 -11.70 -0.79
CA ARG A 347 39.54 -13.06 -0.23
C ARG A 347 40.11 -14.17 -1.10
N THR A 348 40.28 -13.90 -2.39
CA THR A 348 40.66 -14.93 -3.36
C THR A 348 41.78 -14.45 -4.25
N GLN A 349 42.61 -15.42 -4.69
CA GLN A 349 43.52 -15.17 -5.78
C GLN A 349 42.73 -15.16 -7.08
N ASP A 350 42.79 -14.04 -7.80
CA ASP A 350 42.30 -13.93 -9.16
C ASP A 350 43.39 -14.32 -10.18
N ARG A 351 43.08 -14.26 -11.47
CA ARG A 351 44.05 -14.46 -12.54
C ARG A 351 45.05 -13.30 -12.55
N ILE A 352 46.20 -13.51 -11.93
CA ILE A 352 47.25 -12.47 -11.80
C ILE A 352 47.59 -11.89 -13.16
N GLY A 353 47.60 -10.55 -13.23
CA GLY A 353 47.95 -9.81 -14.43
C GLY A 353 46.80 -9.61 -15.44
N ASN A 354 45.69 -10.33 -15.33
CA ASN A 354 44.52 -10.14 -16.21
C ASN A 354 43.70 -8.90 -15.78
N PRO A 355 43.42 -7.98 -16.71
CA PRO A 355 42.58 -6.82 -16.38
C PRO A 355 41.10 -7.18 -16.27
N ILE A 356 40.42 -6.58 -15.32
CA ILE A 356 38.98 -6.54 -15.19
C ILE A 356 38.55 -5.09 -15.51
N THR A 357 37.62 -4.91 -16.45
CA THR A 357 37.03 -3.61 -16.72
C THR A 357 35.94 -3.33 -15.70
N GLU A 358 36.02 -2.19 -15.04
CA GLU A 358 35.04 -1.74 -14.04
C GLU A 358 34.35 -0.45 -14.50
N PRO A 359 33.07 -0.27 -14.23
CA PRO A 359 32.37 0.99 -14.53
C PRO A 359 32.85 2.09 -13.60
N VAL A 360 33.10 3.27 -14.16
CA VAL A 360 33.29 4.50 -13.39
C VAL A 360 31.93 5.13 -13.20
N LYS A 361 31.43 5.10 -11.98
CA LYS A 361 30.09 5.58 -11.61
C LYS A 361 30.08 7.10 -11.45
N LEU A 362 29.03 7.74 -11.95
CA LEU A 362 28.76 9.17 -11.81
C LEU A 362 27.73 9.39 -10.70
N TYR A 363 28.07 10.28 -9.78
CA TYR A 363 27.21 10.70 -8.67
C TYR A 363 27.09 12.22 -8.62
N TYR A 364 25.92 12.66 -8.11
CA TYR A 364 25.76 14.01 -7.57
C TYR A 364 25.52 13.94 -6.06
N ARG A 365 26.14 14.85 -5.33
CA ARG A 365 26.04 14.94 -3.87
C ARG A 365 25.60 16.36 -3.48
N PHE A 366 24.59 16.46 -2.59
CA PHE A 366 24.12 17.74 -2.04
C PHE A 366 23.62 17.57 -0.61
N LYS A 367 23.53 18.67 0.14
CA LYS A 367 23.11 18.66 1.53
C LYS A 367 21.65 19.13 1.65
N ASN A 368 20.85 18.42 2.49
CA ASN A 368 19.47 18.81 2.81
C ASN A 368 19.48 19.91 3.88
N GLU A 369 19.83 21.15 3.53
CA GLU A 369 19.90 22.27 4.45
C GLU A 369 18.98 23.42 4.02
N GLU A 370 18.67 24.36 4.92
CA GLU A 370 17.75 25.49 4.63
C GLU A 370 18.23 26.39 3.49
N LYS A 371 19.50 26.35 3.18
CA LYS A 371 20.05 27.08 2.05
C LYS A 371 19.50 26.50 0.74
N GLY A 372 18.91 27.35 -0.07
CA GLY A 372 18.29 26.95 -1.34
C GLY A 372 16.85 26.40 -1.20
N GLY A 373 16.20 26.59 -0.03
CA GLY A 373 14.79 26.21 0.17
C GLY A 373 14.55 24.74 0.55
N LEU A 374 15.62 24.02 0.94
CA LEU A 374 15.54 22.68 1.53
C LEU A 374 15.50 22.78 3.07
N GLY A 375 15.91 21.74 3.79
CA GLY A 375 16.02 21.72 5.25
C GLY A 375 14.80 21.19 5.98
N MET A 376 13.82 20.66 5.26
CA MET A 376 12.79 19.79 5.83
C MET A 376 13.22 18.32 5.67
N PRO A 377 12.81 17.40 6.57
CA PRO A 377 13.02 15.98 6.33
C PRO A 377 12.46 15.57 4.98
N LEU A 378 13.22 14.80 4.21
CA LEU A 378 12.80 14.30 2.91
C LEU A 378 12.27 12.86 3.05
N PRO A 379 11.04 12.57 2.68
CA PRO A 379 10.54 11.19 2.60
C PRO A 379 11.35 10.34 1.63
N ALA A 380 11.42 9.02 1.89
CA ALA A 380 11.97 8.07 0.94
C ALA A 380 11.21 8.16 -0.41
N GLY A 381 11.98 8.11 -1.51
CA GLY A 381 11.38 8.28 -2.83
C GLY A 381 12.37 8.21 -3.98
N THR A 382 11.87 8.38 -5.20
CA THR A 382 12.67 8.33 -6.43
C THR A 382 13.11 9.74 -6.83
N VAL A 383 14.42 9.93 -7.00
CA VAL A 383 15.02 11.17 -7.53
C VAL A 383 15.35 10.97 -9.00
N ARG A 384 14.66 11.69 -9.88
CA ARG A 384 14.95 11.73 -11.32
C ARG A 384 15.82 12.91 -11.63
N VAL A 385 16.98 12.65 -12.26
CA VAL A 385 18.00 13.66 -12.52
C VAL A 385 17.94 14.10 -13.98
N TYR A 386 17.87 15.40 -14.16
CA TYR A 386 17.87 16.06 -15.47
C TYR A 386 19.00 17.05 -15.55
N GLN A 387 19.46 17.32 -16.76
CA GLN A 387 20.48 18.33 -17.04
C GLN A 387 20.11 19.13 -18.30
N ALA A 388 20.38 20.42 -18.28
CA ALA A 388 20.21 21.28 -19.44
C ALA A 388 21.29 21.01 -20.50
N ASP A 389 20.89 20.76 -21.74
CA ASP A 389 21.81 20.65 -22.89
C ASP A 389 22.30 22.03 -23.37
N SER A 390 23.16 22.03 -24.39
CA SER A 390 23.74 23.26 -24.95
C SER A 390 22.73 24.21 -25.61
N LYS A 391 21.53 23.73 -25.91
CA LYS A 391 20.45 24.51 -26.55
C LYS A 391 19.34 24.90 -25.54
N GLY A 392 19.50 24.55 -24.23
CA GLY A 392 18.55 24.81 -23.16
C GLY A 392 17.45 23.77 -23.04
N GLY A 393 17.52 22.67 -23.81
CA GLY A 393 16.65 21.52 -23.64
C GLY A 393 17.02 20.73 -22.39
N ILE A 394 16.04 20.22 -21.65
CA ILE A 394 16.26 19.40 -20.45
C ILE A 394 16.27 17.93 -20.86
N GLN A 395 17.37 17.23 -20.52
CA GLN A 395 17.57 15.81 -20.83
C GLN A 395 17.58 15.00 -19.54
N PHE A 396 16.85 13.87 -19.54
CA PHE A 396 16.92 12.89 -18.46
C PHE A 396 18.28 12.18 -18.50
N ILE A 397 19.00 12.16 -17.38
CA ILE A 397 20.36 11.59 -17.31
C ILE A 397 20.46 10.40 -16.32
N GLY A 398 19.43 10.14 -15.52
CA GLY A 398 19.37 8.97 -14.63
C GLY A 398 18.40 9.15 -13.48
N GLU A 399 18.18 8.08 -12.73
CA GLU A 399 17.36 8.11 -11.51
C GLU A 399 17.95 7.22 -10.41
N ASP A 400 17.67 7.57 -9.16
CA ASP A 400 18.06 6.82 -7.98
C ASP A 400 16.98 6.88 -6.91
N GLN A 401 17.07 6.02 -5.91
CA GLN A 401 16.20 6.04 -4.76
C GLN A 401 16.91 6.63 -3.55
N ILE A 402 16.20 7.45 -2.80
CA ILE A 402 16.66 7.95 -1.50
C ILE A 402 15.84 7.33 -0.38
N ASP A 403 16.50 7.06 0.72
CA ASP A 403 15.86 6.73 1.99
C ASP A 403 15.31 7.98 2.68
N HIS A 404 14.53 7.80 3.76
CA HIS A 404 14.12 8.91 4.62
C HIS A 404 15.35 9.70 5.08
N THR A 405 15.44 10.94 4.64
CA THR A 405 16.65 11.78 4.85
C THR A 405 16.32 12.94 5.78
N PRO A 406 16.85 12.95 6.99
CA PRO A 406 16.68 14.07 7.93
C PRO A 406 17.22 15.40 7.40
N LYS A 407 16.84 16.48 8.07
CA LYS A 407 17.49 17.79 7.87
C LYS A 407 19.00 17.69 8.16
N ASP A 408 19.77 18.46 7.42
CA ASP A 408 21.24 18.59 7.53
C ASP A 408 22.05 17.35 7.11
N GLU A 409 21.39 16.30 6.61
CA GLU A 409 22.05 15.12 6.04
C GLU A 409 22.42 15.32 4.56
N THR A 410 23.41 14.54 4.11
CA THR A 410 23.92 14.60 2.74
C THR A 410 23.32 13.49 1.90
N LEU A 411 22.70 13.85 0.77
CA LEU A 411 22.21 12.92 -0.24
C LEU A 411 23.32 12.66 -1.26
N LYS A 412 23.38 11.40 -1.71
CA LYS A 412 24.26 10.92 -2.78
C LYS A 412 23.40 10.21 -3.81
N ILE A 413 23.33 10.76 -5.02
CA ILE A 413 22.46 10.28 -6.09
C ILE A 413 23.32 9.66 -7.18
N TYR A 414 23.14 8.36 -7.43
CA TYR A 414 23.75 7.66 -8.54
C TYR A 414 23.01 7.98 -9.83
N VAL A 415 23.74 8.40 -10.87
CA VAL A 415 23.12 8.83 -12.13
C VAL A 415 23.36 7.83 -13.25
N GLY A 416 24.53 7.19 -13.24
CA GLY A 416 24.93 6.26 -14.29
C GLY A 416 26.45 6.11 -14.38
N ASN A 417 26.93 5.55 -15.47
CA ASN A 417 28.35 5.32 -15.67
C ASN A 417 28.94 6.40 -16.61
N ALA A 418 30.15 6.85 -16.27
CA ALA A 418 30.88 7.79 -17.11
C ALA A 418 31.34 7.08 -18.41
N PHE A 419 30.88 7.55 -19.55
CA PHE A 419 31.19 6.94 -20.84
C PHE A 419 32.66 7.12 -21.24
N ASP A 420 33.23 8.32 -21.02
CA ASP A 420 34.56 8.70 -21.47
C ASP A 420 35.67 8.40 -20.47
N ILE A 421 35.37 7.67 -19.40
CA ILE A 421 36.38 7.26 -18.40
C ILE A 421 36.40 5.75 -18.32
N VAL A 422 37.53 5.15 -18.68
CA VAL A 422 37.70 3.70 -18.66
C VAL A 422 38.56 3.32 -17.47
N CYS A 423 38.09 2.34 -16.69
CA CYS A 423 38.82 1.77 -15.56
C CYS A 423 39.17 0.31 -15.81
N GLU A 424 40.41 -0.03 -15.58
CA GLU A 424 40.90 -1.42 -15.56
C GLU A 424 41.57 -1.72 -14.22
N ARG A 425 41.18 -2.81 -13.60
CA ARG A 425 41.78 -3.35 -12.37
C ARG A 425 42.54 -4.61 -12.67
N LYS A 426 43.72 -4.77 -12.06
CA LYS A 426 44.54 -6.00 -12.12
C LYS A 426 45.00 -6.39 -10.71
N GLN A 427 44.94 -7.64 -10.37
CA GLN A 427 45.69 -8.19 -9.25
C GLN A 427 47.10 -8.51 -9.75
N LEU A 428 48.12 -7.87 -9.18
CA LEU A 428 49.52 -8.05 -9.58
C LEU A 428 50.21 -9.14 -8.78
N ASP A 429 49.85 -9.30 -7.52
CA ASP A 429 50.44 -10.27 -6.62
C ASP A 429 49.42 -10.77 -5.59
N TYR A 430 49.58 -12.02 -5.14
CA TYR A 430 48.79 -12.63 -4.09
C TYR A 430 49.66 -13.64 -3.31
N LYS A 431 49.87 -13.37 -2.03
CA LYS A 431 50.71 -14.22 -1.14
C LYS A 431 49.94 -14.64 0.09
N LYS A 432 49.93 -15.90 0.37
CA LYS A 432 49.51 -16.45 1.67
C LYS A 432 50.70 -16.44 2.61
N LEU A 433 50.70 -15.55 3.61
CA LEU A 433 51.78 -15.42 4.58
C LEU A 433 51.59 -16.36 5.78
N ALA A 434 50.34 -16.64 6.18
CA ALA A 434 49.97 -17.57 7.23
C ALA A 434 48.55 -18.15 6.97
N ASN A 435 48.00 -19.00 7.85
CA ASN A 435 46.72 -19.65 7.63
C ASN A 435 45.56 -18.67 7.40
N ASN A 436 45.62 -17.50 8.00
CA ASN A 436 44.59 -16.46 7.89
C ASN A 436 45.16 -15.08 7.52
N LEU A 437 46.42 -15.02 7.04
CA LEU A 437 47.11 -13.79 6.71
C LEU A 437 47.53 -13.81 5.24
N TYR A 438 47.09 -12.83 4.51
CA TYR A 438 47.28 -12.71 3.06
C TYR A 438 47.81 -11.32 2.74
N GLU A 439 48.63 -11.25 1.69
CA GLU A 439 49.13 -9.98 1.13
C GLU A 439 48.88 -9.98 -0.37
N MET A 440 48.33 -8.90 -0.87
CA MET A 440 47.96 -8.77 -2.27
C MET A 440 48.21 -7.36 -2.79
N GLU A 441 48.52 -7.28 -4.07
CA GLU A 441 48.81 -6.05 -4.77
C GLU A 441 47.84 -5.86 -5.91
N TYR A 442 47.29 -4.66 -6.00
CA TYR A 442 46.37 -4.26 -7.07
C TYR A 442 46.89 -3.05 -7.81
N GLN A 443 46.61 -3.02 -9.12
CA GLN A 443 46.80 -1.89 -9.99
C GLN A 443 45.44 -1.48 -10.56
N ILE A 444 45.08 -0.19 -10.41
CA ILE A 444 43.90 0.43 -11.05
C ILE A 444 44.40 1.44 -12.05
N THR A 445 44.06 1.22 -13.34
CA THR A 445 44.44 2.12 -14.43
C THR A 445 43.20 2.83 -14.95
N LEU A 446 43.21 4.18 -14.91
CA LEU A 446 42.16 5.04 -15.39
C LEU A 446 42.61 5.74 -16.67
N ARG A 447 41.77 5.73 -17.71
CA ARG A 447 41.96 6.45 -18.96
C ARG A 447 40.86 7.48 -19.14
N ASN A 448 41.21 8.75 -19.21
CA ASN A 448 40.30 9.86 -19.39
C ASN A 448 40.31 10.29 -20.86
N HIS A 449 39.19 10.16 -21.56
CA HIS A 449 39.01 10.58 -22.93
C HIS A 449 38.31 11.96 -23.07
N LYS A 450 38.11 12.66 -21.93
CA LYS A 450 37.54 14.01 -21.91
C LYS A 450 38.62 15.07 -22.15
N ASP A 451 38.20 16.22 -22.67
CA ASP A 451 39.07 17.39 -22.90
C ASP A 451 39.31 18.19 -21.58
N VAL A 452 38.85 17.69 -20.47
CA VAL A 452 39.04 18.29 -19.12
C VAL A 452 39.63 17.27 -18.17
N PRO A 453 40.45 17.69 -17.19
CA PRO A 453 40.95 16.77 -16.17
C PRO A 453 39.79 16.34 -15.26
N VAL A 454 39.91 15.15 -14.68
CA VAL A 454 38.93 14.59 -13.72
C VAL A 454 39.66 13.98 -12.54
N THR A 455 38.99 13.91 -11.38
CA THR A 455 39.42 13.10 -10.25
C THR A 455 38.42 11.95 -10.08
N VAL A 456 38.93 10.73 -9.97
CA VAL A 456 38.13 9.54 -9.74
C VAL A 456 38.46 9.00 -8.34
N GLU A 457 37.44 8.82 -7.50
CA GLU A 457 37.57 8.22 -6.19
C GLU A 457 37.51 6.69 -6.30
N ALA A 458 38.60 5.98 -6.00
CA ALA A 458 38.60 4.52 -5.91
C ALA A 458 38.28 4.11 -4.45
N ARG A 459 37.13 3.48 -4.25
CA ARG A 459 36.65 3.00 -2.95
C ARG A 459 36.86 1.52 -2.85
N GLU A 460 37.67 1.08 -1.88
CA GLU A 460 38.09 -0.29 -1.71
C GLU A 460 37.57 -0.87 -0.39
N PRO A 461 36.54 -1.75 -0.45
CA PRO A 461 35.97 -2.38 0.74
C PRO A 461 36.82 -3.59 1.16
N ILE A 462 37.78 -3.37 2.05
CA ILE A 462 38.69 -4.36 2.57
C ILE A 462 38.13 -4.93 3.88
N GLY A 463 37.65 -6.15 3.87
CA GLY A 463 37.17 -6.79 5.09
C GLY A 463 38.30 -7.35 5.98
N GLY A 464 37.95 -7.80 7.20
CA GLY A 464 38.93 -8.36 8.15
C GLY A 464 39.77 -7.28 8.84
N ASP A 465 40.91 -7.71 9.42
CA ASP A 465 41.93 -6.83 10.01
C ASP A 465 42.97 -6.52 8.93
N TRP A 466 43.09 -5.29 8.51
CA TRP A 466 43.84 -4.91 7.33
C TRP A 466 44.83 -3.75 7.57
N GLU A 467 45.87 -3.71 6.77
CA GLU A 467 46.81 -2.60 6.66
C GLU A 467 47.17 -2.32 5.21
N VAL A 468 47.37 -1.08 4.84
CA VAL A 468 47.98 -0.71 3.57
C VAL A 468 49.52 -0.76 3.75
N VAL A 469 50.12 -1.71 3.07
CA VAL A 469 51.59 -1.92 3.15
C VAL A 469 52.35 -0.90 2.33
N ASN A 470 51.80 -0.58 1.15
CA ASN A 470 52.39 0.40 0.23
C ASN A 470 51.30 0.96 -0.69
N SER A 471 51.47 2.19 -1.13
CA SER A 471 50.65 2.84 -2.16
C SER A 471 51.41 3.98 -2.82
N ASN A 472 51.23 4.18 -4.12
CA ASN A 472 51.80 5.31 -4.85
C ASN A 472 50.97 6.59 -4.69
N LEU A 473 49.73 6.49 -4.21
CA LEU A 473 48.84 7.63 -3.88
C LEU A 473 48.46 7.63 -2.41
N LYS A 474 48.12 8.79 -1.89
CA LYS A 474 47.58 8.94 -0.54
C LYS A 474 46.19 8.32 -0.45
N TRP A 475 45.96 7.58 0.63
CA TRP A 475 44.67 7.00 0.92
C TRP A 475 44.03 7.62 2.17
N THR A 476 42.71 7.51 2.25
CA THR A 476 41.89 7.94 3.39
C THR A 476 41.03 6.80 3.87
N LYS A 477 40.96 6.57 5.16
CA LYS A 477 40.04 5.61 5.76
C LYS A 477 38.66 6.22 5.85
N LEU A 478 37.67 5.64 5.15
CA LEU A 478 36.27 6.09 5.20
C LEU A 478 35.52 5.50 6.38
N ASP A 479 35.72 4.21 6.63
CA ASP A 479 35.14 3.47 7.74
C ASP A 479 36.03 2.32 8.18
N ALA A 480 35.53 1.41 9.03
CA ALA A 480 36.31 0.27 9.53
C ALA A 480 36.83 -0.65 8.43
N THR A 481 36.10 -0.76 7.32
CA THR A 481 36.36 -1.72 6.23
C THR A 481 36.69 -1.07 4.89
N THR A 482 36.58 0.24 4.74
CA THR A 482 36.68 0.92 3.45
C THR A 482 37.78 1.97 3.46
N ILE A 483 38.65 1.91 2.46
CA ILE A 483 39.62 2.97 2.13
C ILE A 483 39.24 3.63 0.80
N SER A 484 39.70 4.86 0.63
CA SER A 484 39.49 5.64 -0.58
C SER A 484 40.81 6.24 -1.07
N PHE A 485 40.98 6.27 -2.38
CA PHE A 485 42.08 6.95 -3.08
C PHE A 485 41.48 7.95 -4.04
N GLU A 486 42.00 9.18 -4.03
CA GLU A 486 41.70 10.16 -5.06
C GLU A 486 42.73 10.05 -6.19
N ILE A 487 42.28 9.72 -7.39
CA ILE A 487 43.11 9.49 -8.56
C ILE A 487 42.90 10.65 -9.55
N PRO A 488 43.79 11.66 -9.61
CA PRO A 488 43.70 12.69 -10.61
C PRO A 488 44.10 12.14 -11.98
N VAL A 489 43.30 12.39 -13.01
CA VAL A 489 43.55 11.95 -14.38
C VAL A 489 43.48 13.16 -15.30
N GLU A 490 44.58 13.50 -15.93
CA GLU A 490 44.70 14.61 -16.86
C GLU A 490 43.76 14.44 -18.08
N LYS A 491 43.43 15.54 -18.74
CA LYS A 491 42.67 15.50 -19.99
C LYS A 491 43.38 14.62 -21.04
N ASN A 492 42.61 13.75 -21.70
CA ASN A 492 43.11 12.79 -22.67
C ASN A 492 44.32 11.96 -22.15
N GLY A 493 44.36 11.73 -20.82
CA GLY A 493 45.46 11.12 -20.08
C GLY A 493 45.13 9.78 -19.44
N THR A 494 46.18 9.20 -18.85
CA THR A 494 46.12 7.95 -18.12
C THR A 494 46.74 8.14 -16.73
N ALA A 495 46.13 7.63 -15.71
CA ALA A 495 46.68 7.55 -14.34
C ALA A 495 46.60 6.14 -13.81
N THR A 496 47.56 5.79 -12.95
CA THR A 496 47.62 4.45 -12.35
C THR A 496 47.77 4.57 -10.84
N LEU A 497 46.91 3.85 -10.12
CA LEU A 497 47.03 3.60 -8.70
C LEU A 497 47.60 2.19 -8.50
N ASP A 498 48.74 2.10 -7.82
CA ASP A 498 49.32 0.83 -7.35
C ASP A 498 49.24 0.82 -5.83
N TYR A 499 48.66 -0.23 -5.24
CA TYR A 499 48.61 -0.39 -3.79
C TYR A 499 48.69 -1.84 -3.36
N ARG A 500 49.32 -2.07 -2.21
CA ARG A 500 49.48 -3.36 -1.59
C ARG A 500 48.83 -3.35 -0.21
N VAL A 501 48.02 -4.36 0.05
CA VAL A 501 47.33 -4.53 1.32
C VAL A 501 47.65 -5.89 1.93
N ARG A 502 47.71 -5.92 3.24
CA ARG A 502 47.77 -7.14 4.02
C ARG A 502 46.48 -7.27 4.80
N VAL A 503 45.90 -8.48 4.75
CA VAL A 503 44.59 -8.75 5.34
C VAL A 503 44.64 -10.02 6.17
N LYS A 504 44.11 -9.93 7.39
CA LYS A 504 43.91 -11.06 8.29
C LYS A 504 42.45 -11.33 8.46
N TRP A 505 42.04 -12.56 8.14
CA TRP A 505 40.65 -13.02 8.23
C TRP A 505 40.39 -13.83 9.49
#